data_345b53e8779ddbc1ee5b71d2134383f8
#
_entry.id   345b53e8779ddbc1ee5b71d2134383f8
#
_cell.length_a   1.000
_cell.length_b   1.000
_cell.length_c   1.000
_cell.angle_alpha   90.00
_cell.angle_beta   90.00
_cell.angle_gamma   90.00
#
_symmetry.space_group_name_H-M   'P 1'
#
loop_
_entity.id
_entity.type
_entity.pdbx_description
1 polymer ?
#
loop_
_entity_poly.entity_id
_entity_poly.type
_entity_poly.pdbx_seq_one_letter_code
_entity_poly.pdbx_strand_id
1 'polypeptide(L)'
;MSSTRKRRVFPFTSVIGQEEMKLALLLNVIDPRIGGVMIMGDRGTGKSTTIRALADLLPAIEVVEGDPYNSSLDDPDLQSNDVRERIDSGSDIQKGEKQVPMIDLPLGATEDRLCGTIDIEKALSEGVRAFEPGLLAKANRGLLYVDEVNLLDDHLVDVLLDSAASGWNTVEREGISVRHPARFVLIGSGNPEEGELRPQLLDRFGMSVEVRTVREACLLYTSPSPRDLYQS
;
A
#
# COMPACT_ATOMS: atom_id res chain seq x y z
N MET A 1 -16.23 -9.13 -23.76
CA MET A 1 -15.52 -9.86 -22.66
C MET A 1 -14.03 -9.83 -22.98
N SER A 2 -13.33 -8.82 -22.47
CA SER A 2 -11.86 -8.70 -22.65
C SER A 2 -11.22 -9.52 -21.56
N SER A 3 -10.64 -10.66 -21.91
CA SER A 3 -9.79 -11.45 -21.03
C SER A 3 -8.51 -10.66 -20.76
N THR A 4 -8.48 -9.91 -19.69
CA THR A 4 -7.25 -9.27 -19.20
C THR A 4 -6.29 -10.40 -18.82
N ARG A 5 -5.31 -10.69 -19.67
CA ARG A 5 -4.23 -11.63 -19.38
C ARG A 5 -3.58 -11.20 -18.07
N LYS A 6 -3.88 -11.91 -16.97
CA LYS A 6 -3.24 -11.71 -15.66
C LYS A 6 -1.73 -11.81 -15.88
N ARG A 7 -1.01 -10.70 -15.64
CA ARG A 7 0.46 -10.67 -15.77
C ARG A 7 1.00 -11.70 -14.78
N ARG A 8 1.69 -12.75 -15.27
CA ARG A 8 2.29 -13.77 -14.39
C ARG A 8 3.34 -13.06 -13.54
N VAL A 9 3.13 -13.02 -12.25
CA VAL A 9 4.07 -12.47 -11.27
C VAL A 9 5.01 -13.59 -10.82
N PHE A 10 6.26 -13.26 -10.57
CA PHE A 10 7.26 -14.20 -10.06
C PHE A 10 6.80 -14.70 -8.67
N PRO A 11 6.76 -16.02 -8.40
CA PRO A 11 6.27 -16.51 -7.12
C PRO A 11 7.11 -16.03 -5.94
N PHE A 12 6.47 -15.59 -4.86
CA PHE A 12 7.15 -15.12 -3.64
C PHE A 12 8.11 -16.19 -3.06
N THR A 13 7.70 -17.44 -3.09
CA THR A 13 8.51 -18.58 -2.63
C THR A 13 9.73 -18.88 -3.50
N SER A 14 9.73 -18.40 -4.74
CA SER A 14 10.87 -18.57 -5.67
C SER A 14 11.92 -17.46 -5.54
N VAL A 15 11.68 -16.43 -4.72
CA VAL A 15 12.68 -15.43 -4.40
C VAL A 15 13.72 -16.05 -3.47
N ILE A 16 14.97 -16.08 -3.90
CA ILE A 16 16.08 -16.74 -3.17
C ILE A 16 17.01 -15.70 -2.56
N GLY A 17 17.53 -15.96 -1.35
CA GLY A 17 18.56 -15.18 -0.72
C GLY A 17 18.09 -13.84 -0.13
N GLN A 18 16.80 -13.63 0.04
CA GLN A 18 16.19 -12.42 0.59
C GLN A 18 15.35 -12.73 1.84
N GLU A 19 15.86 -13.60 2.72
CA GLU A 19 15.06 -14.16 3.82
C GLU A 19 14.64 -13.08 4.84
N GLU A 20 15.54 -12.14 5.17
CA GLU A 20 15.23 -11.04 6.08
C GLU A 20 14.15 -10.11 5.51
N MET A 21 14.25 -9.78 4.23
CA MET A 21 13.23 -8.97 3.55
C MET A 21 11.88 -9.69 3.53
N LYS A 22 11.86 -10.98 3.16
CA LYS A 22 10.64 -11.78 3.14
C LYS A 22 10.01 -11.85 4.52
N LEU A 23 10.82 -12.08 5.56
CA LEU A 23 10.35 -12.15 6.94
C LEU A 23 9.76 -10.80 7.40
N ALA A 24 10.46 -9.69 7.16
CA ALA A 24 10.00 -8.36 7.52
C ALA A 24 8.68 -8.00 6.83
N LEU A 25 8.56 -8.32 5.54
CA LEU A 25 7.32 -8.12 4.78
C LEU A 25 6.16 -8.94 5.35
N LEU A 26 6.38 -10.23 5.64
CA LEU A 26 5.34 -11.10 6.21
C LEU A 26 4.90 -10.63 7.60
N LEU A 27 5.84 -10.22 8.47
CA LEU A 27 5.53 -9.71 9.80
C LEU A 27 4.65 -8.45 9.72
N ASN A 28 4.97 -7.52 8.81
CA ASN A 28 4.17 -6.31 8.62
C ASN A 28 2.76 -6.59 8.06
N VAL A 29 2.60 -7.62 7.24
CA VAL A 29 1.29 -8.04 6.75
C VAL A 29 0.46 -8.68 7.87
N ILE A 30 1.10 -9.48 8.74
CA ILE A 30 0.42 -10.12 9.89
C ILE A 30 -0.01 -9.08 10.91
N ASP A 31 0.86 -8.11 11.22
CA ASP A 31 0.55 -7.02 12.14
C ASP A 31 0.96 -5.66 11.55
N PRO A 32 0.04 -4.96 10.87
CA PRO A 32 0.31 -3.63 10.31
C PRO A 32 0.69 -2.56 11.35
N ARG A 33 0.42 -2.81 12.65
CA ARG A 33 0.79 -1.90 13.74
C ARG A 33 2.31 -1.82 13.98
N ILE A 34 3.08 -2.73 13.38
CA ILE A 34 4.55 -2.64 13.37
C ILE A 34 5.00 -1.30 12.76
N GLY A 35 4.22 -0.68 11.88
CA GLY A 35 4.50 0.66 11.37
C GLY A 35 5.29 0.68 10.06
N GLY A 36 5.22 -0.40 9.27
CA GLY A 36 5.83 -0.48 7.95
C GLY A 36 7.26 -1.00 7.92
N VAL A 37 7.76 -1.22 6.72
CA VAL A 37 9.11 -1.73 6.48
C VAL A 37 9.85 -0.88 5.46
N MET A 38 11.09 -0.49 5.81
CA MET A 38 12.04 0.14 4.91
C MET A 38 13.01 -0.91 4.36
N ILE A 39 13.12 -1.00 3.04
CA ILE A 39 13.98 -1.96 2.34
C ILE A 39 15.10 -1.20 1.64
N MET A 40 16.30 -1.29 2.19
CA MET A 40 17.49 -0.65 1.65
C MET A 40 18.26 -1.63 0.76
N GLY A 41 18.78 -1.15 -0.35
CA GLY A 41 19.65 -1.96 -1.21
C GLY A 41 19.74 -1.45 -2.63
N ASP A 42 20.74 -1.94 -3.37
CA ASP A 42 21.06 -1.52 -4.72
C ASP A 42 19.91 -1.77 -5.71
N ARG A 43 19.96 -1.12 -6.86
CA ARG A 43 19.07 -1.38 -7.98
C ARG A 43 19.23 -2.82 -8.47
N GLY A 44 18.13 -3.43 -8.89
CA GLY A 44 18.15 -4.78 -9.45
C GLY A 44 18.20 -5.93 -8.41
N THR A 45 18.15 -5.64 -7.11
CA THR A 45 18.10 -6.68 -6.06
C THR A 45 16.75 -7.38 -5.91
N GLY A 46 15.76 -7.05 -6.74
CA GLY A 46 14.46 -7.72 -6.76
C GLY A 46 13.44 -7.19 -5.75
N LYS A 47 13.68 -6.03 -5.09
CA LYS A 47 12.77 -5.44 -4.07
C LYS A 47 11.33 -5.36 -4.56
N SER A 48 11.08 -4.59 -5.61
CA SER A 48 9.73 -4.40 -6.15
C SER A 48 9.09 -5.70 -6.67
N THR A 49 9.89 -6.61 -7.21
CA THR A 49 9.40 -7.94 -7.64
C THR A 49 8.90 -8.75 -6.46
N THR A 50 9.64 -8.78 -5.36
CA THR A 50 9.27 -9.51 -4.14
C THR A 50 8.02 -8.93 -3.48
N ILE A 51 7.92 -7.59 -3.43
CA ILE A 51 6.76 -6.90 -2.87
C ILE A 51 5.49 -7.21 -3.67
N ARG A 52 5.57 -7.20 -5.01
CA ARG A 52 4.44 -7.57 -5.89
C ARG A 52 4.07 -9.04 -5.75
N ALA A 53 5.05 -9.90 -5.61
CA ALA A 53 4.83 -11.33 -5.38
C ALA A 53 4.13 -11.59 -4.04
N LEU A 54 4.42 -10.78 -3.01
CA LEU A 54 3.71 -10.84 -1.73
C LEU A 54 2.24 -10.45 -1.90
N ALA A 55 1.94 -9.37 -2.62
CA ALA A 55 0.56 -8.94 -2.85
C ALA A 55 -0.30 -10.03 -3.52
N ASP A 56 0.29 -10.76 -4.47
CA ASP A 56 -0.41 -11.88 -5.15
C ASP A 56 -0.57 -13.13 -4.26
N LEU A 57 0.23 -13.26 -3.20
CA LEU A 57 0.14 -14.34 -2.23
C LEU A 57 -1.02 -14.14 -1.24
N LEU A 58 -1.43 -12.90 -1.00
CA LEU A 58 -2.44 -12.58 0.00
C LEU A 58 -3.85 -13.03 -0.45
N PRO A 59 -4.66 -13.54 0.48
CA PRO A 59 -6.03 -13.93 0.19
C PRO A 59 -6.87 -12.71 -0.20
N ALA A 60 -7.95 -12.93 -0.92
CA ALA A 60 -8.95 -11.90 -1.15
C ALA A 60 -9.59 -11.42 0.17
N ILE A 61 -9.99 -10.17 0.21
CA ILE A 61 -10.66 -9.56 1.36
C ILE A 61 -12.13 -9.32 1.05
N GLU A 62 -13.00 -9.53 2.04
CA GLU A 62 -14.39 -9.11 1.95
C GLU A 62 -14.49 -7.58 2.08
N VAL A 63 -15.24 -6.95 1.19
CA VAL A 63 -15.44 -5.50 1.15
C VAL A 63 -16.92 -5.18 0.96
N VAL A 64 -17.31 -3.97 1.32
CA VAL A 64 -18.62 -3.42 0.94
C VAL A 64 -18.59 -3.07 -0.54
N GLU A 65 -19.54 -3.61 -1.31
CA GLU A 65 -19.62 -3.37 -2.75
C GLU A 65 -19.94 -1.90 -3.04
N GLY A 66 -19.16 -1.30 -3.96
CA GLY A 66 -19.30 0.12 -4.33
C GLY A 66 -18.67 1.11 -3.36
N ASP A 67 -18.07 0.66 -2.24
CA ASP A 67 -17.35 1.53 -1.33
C ASP A 67 -15.89 1.77 -1.83
N PRO A 68 -15.49 3.05 -2.01
CA PRO A 68 -14.16 3.37 -2.52
C PRO A 68 -13.03 3.13 -1.51
N TYR A 69 -13.38 2.93 -0.24
CA TYR A 69 -12.42 2.79 0.88
C TYR A 69 -12.14 1.32 1.25
N ASN A 70 -12.66 0.34 0.49
CA ASN A 70 -12.56 -1.08 0.83
C ASN A 70 -13.01 -1.39 2.27
N SER A 71 -14.08 -0.75 2.73
CA SER A 71 -14.58 -0.90 4.09
C SER A 71 -14.92 -2.35 4.42
N SER A 72 -14.66 -2.75 5.68
CA SER A 72 -15.10 -4.04 6.23
C SER A 72 -16.53 -3.95 6.72
N LEU A 73 -17.26 -5.07 6.65
CA LEU A 73 -18.59 -5.16 7.29
C LEU A 73 -18.47 -5.46 8.79
N ASP A 74 -17.43 -6.20 9.16
CA ASP A 74 -17.31 -6.79 10.50
C ASP A 74 -16.45 -5.93 11.45
N ASP A 75 -15.59 -5.03 10.92
CA ASP A 75 -14.68 -4.21 11.73
C ASP A 75 -15.03 -2.71 11.57
N PRO A 76 -15.63 -2.09 12.61
CA PRO A 76 -15.98 -0.66 12.60
C PRO A 76 -14.78 0.27 12.36
N ASP A 77 -13.56 -0.12 12.79
CA ASP A 77 -12.37 0.70 12.62
C ASP A 77 -11.87 0.75 11.16
N LEU A 78 -12.41 -0.13 10.33
CA LEU A 78 -12.10 -0.22 8.91
C LEU A 78 -13.26 0.25 8.01
N GLN A 79 -14.26 0.92 8.60
CA GLN A 79 -15.44 1.41 7.87
C GLN A 79 -15.34 2.91 7.60
N SER A 80 -15.74 3.30 6.40
CA SER A 80 -16.02 4.70 6.08
C SER A 80 -17.26 5.19 6.83
N ASN A 81 -17.41 6.49 6.99
CA ASN A 81 -18.58 7.08 7.63
C ASN A 81 -19.87 6.72 6.89
N ASP A 82 -19.83 6.72 5.56
CA ASP A 82 -20.99 6.37 4.72
C ASP A 82 -21.43 4.93 4.93
N VAL A 83 -20.47 4.00 5.07
CA VAL A 83 -20.76 2.59 5.36
C VAL A 83 -21.35 2.43 6.76
N ARG A 84 -20.84 3.14 7.76
CA ARG A 84 -21.40 3.14 9.13
C ARG A 84 -22.84 3.63 9.14
N GLU A 85 -23.12 4.76 8.50
CA GLU A 85 -24.47 5.32 8.41
C GLU A 85 -25.44 4.34 7.72
N ARG A 86 -24.99 3.63 6.67
CA ARG A 86 -25.79 2.61 5.99
C ARG A 86 -26.05 1.39 6.88
N ILE A 87 -25.07 0.95 7.67
CA ILE A 87 -25.25 -0.15 8.65
C ILE A 87 -26.24 0.27 9.73
N ASP A 88 -26.07 1.45 10.31
CA ASP A 88 -26.91 1.96 11.39
C ASP A 88 -28.36 2.19 10.94
N SER A 89 -28.56 2.58 9.69
CA SER A 89 -29.91 2.73 9.10
C SER A 89 -30.59 1.41 8.70
N GLY A 90 -29.87 0.27 8.82
CA GLY A 90 -30.40 -1.04 8.42
C GLY A 90 -30.55 -1.20 6.90
N SER A 91 -29.81 -0.43 6.12
CA SER A 91 -29.82 -0.54 4.66
C SER A 91 -29.22 -1.86 4.21
N ASP A 92 -29.73 -2.41 3.11
CA ASP A 92 -29.16 -3.62 2.51
C ASP A 92 -27.76 -3.31 1.94
N ILE A 93 -26.75 -4.00 2.48
CA ILE A 93 -25.36 -3.83 2.10
C ILE A 93 -24.89 -5.09 1.40
N GLN A 94 -24.48 -4.94 0.15
CA GLN A 94 -23.94 -6.04 -0.62
C GLN A 94 -22.47 -6.26 -0.28
N LYS A 95 -22.11 -7.54 -0.06
CA LYS A 95 -20.73 -7.99 0.14
C LYS A 95 -20.10 -8.31 -1.21
N GLY A 96 -18.87 -7.81 -1.39
CA GLY A 96 -18.01 -8.15 -2.50
C GLY A 96 -16.71 -8.79 -2.04
N GLU A 97 -16.04 -9.49 -2.92
CA GLU A 97 -14.69 -10.00 -2.74
C GLU A 97 -13.71 -9.20 -3.61
N LYS A 98 -12.59 -8.76 -3.02
CA LYS A 98 -11.56 -8.01 -3.73
C LYS A 98 -10.18 -8.55 -3.37
N GLN A 99 -9.30 -8.67 -4.38
CA GLN A 99 -7.89 -8.93 -4.11
C GLN A 99 -7.30 -7.78 -3.28
N VAL A 100 -6.44 -8.12 -2.30
CA VAL A 100 -5.74 -7.12 -1.49
C VAL A 100 -5.13 -6.06 -2.42
N PRO A 101 -5.50 -4.77 -2.26
CA PRO A 101 -4.99 -3.73 -3.14
C PRO A 101 -3.50 -3.52 -2.89
N MET A 102 -2.73 -3.43 -3.96
CA MET A 102 -1.36 -2.96 -3.95
C MET A 102 -1.28 -1.67 -4.72
N ILE A 103 -0.94 -0.60 -4.03
CA ILE A 103 -0.87 0.75 -4.57
C ILE A 103 0.59 1.18 -4.65
N ASP A 104 1.03 1.54 -5.83
CA ASP A 104 2.34 2.17 -6.03
C ASP A 104 2.19 3.68 -5.93
N LEU A 105 2.99 4.33 -5.08
CA LEU A 105 3.05 5.78 -5.00
C LEU A 105 4.06 6.31 -6.03
N PRO A 106 3.63 7.12 -7.01
CA PRO A 106 4.56 7.74 -7.96
C PRO A 106 5.41 8.81 -7.27
N LEU A 107 6.69 8.93 -7.63
CA LEU A 107 7.60 9.96 -7.10
C LEU A 107 7.11 11.41 -7.29
N GLY A 108 6.35 11.67 -8.34
CA GLY A 108 5.73 12.98 -8.60
C GLY A 108 4.30 13.11 -8.08
N ALA A 109 3.90 12.30 -7.08
CA ALA A 109 2.58 12.43 -6.49
C ALA A 109 2.44 13.77 -5.75
N THR A 110 1.27 14.39 -5.89
CA THR A 110 0.89 15.56 -5.10
C THR A 110 0.12 15.11 -3.86
N GLU A 111 0.03 15.99 -2.86
CA GLU A 111 -0.77 15.74 -1.66
C GLU A 111 -2.24 15.43 -2.01
N ASP A 112 -2.81 16.14 -2.97
CA ASP A 112 -4.18 15.91 -3.44
C ASP A 112 -4.37 14.51 -4.02
N ARG A 113 -3.38 14.02 -4.74
CA ARG A 113 -3.42 12.66 -5.28
C ARG A 113 -3.25 11.61 -4.19
N LEU A 114 -2.47 11.91 -3.17
CA LEU A 114 -2.23 11.02 -2.04
C LEU A 114 -3.45 10.95 -1.11
N CYS A 115 -3.86 12.09 -0.57
CA CYS A 115 -4.91 12.20 0.45
C CYS A 115 -6.32 12.18 -0.15
N GLY A 116 -6.46 12.69 -1.37
CA GLY A 116 -7.74 13.00 -2.00
C GLY A 116 -8.03 14.49 -2.03
N THR A 117 -9.02 14.87 -2.79
CA THR A 117 -9.40 16.27 -2.98
C THR A 117 -10.87 16.50 -2.73
N ILE A 118 -11.23 17.71 -2.29
CA ILE A 118 -12.62 18.15 -2.10
C ILE A 118 -12.99 19.01 -3.31
N ASP A 119 -14.05 18.60 -4.02
CA ASP A 119 -14.65 19.40 -5.09
C ASP A 119 -15.55 20.48 -4.44
N ILE A 120 -14.95 21.65 -4.25
CA ILE A 120 -15.60 22.79 -3.58
C ILE A 120 -16.78 23.30 -4.42
N GLU A 121 -16.68 23.29 -5.76
CA GLU A 121 -17.77 23.74 -6.63
C GLU A 121 -19.02 22.88 -6.47
N LYS A 122 -18.88 21.58 -6.44
CA LYS A 122 -19.99 20.67 -6.18
C LYS A 122 -20.51 20.77 -4.75
N ALA A 123 -19.59 20.91 -3.77
CA ALA A 123 -19.97 21.04 -2.38
C ALA A 123 -20.85 22.29 -2.15
N LEU A 124 -20.51 23.41 -2.80
CA LEU A 124 -21.26 24.67 -2.69
C LEU A 124 -22.54 24.69 -3.53
N SER A 125 -22.54 24.10 -4.74
CA SER A 125 -23.68 24.16 -5.65
C SER A 125 -24.76 23.12 -5.34
N GLU A 126 -24.37 21.93 -4.90
CA GLU A 126 -25.27 20.80 -4.69
C GLU A 126 -25.50 20.48 -3.21
N GLY A 127 -24.73 21.12 -2.30
CA GLY A 127 -24.78 20.83 -0.86
C GLY A 127 -24.29 19.41 -0.51
N VAL A 128 -23.64 18.73 -1.46
CA VAL A 128 -23.13 17.37 -1.31
C VAL A 128 -21.63 17.40 -1.04
N ARG A 129 -21.16 16.56 -0.10
CA ARG A 129 -19.72 16.37 0.14
C ARG A 129 -19.10 15.63 -1.04
N ALA A 130 -18.72 16.35 -2.08
CA ALA A 130 -18.02 15.78 -3.22
C ALA A 130 -16.53 15.63 -2.88
N PHE A 131 -16.17 14.50 -2.31
CA PHE A 131 -14.78 14.11 -2.04
C PHE A 131 -14.33 13.07 -3.07
N GLU A 132 -13.21 13.33 -3.72
CA GLU A 132 -12.53 12.36 -4.59
C GLU A 132 -11.46 11.63 -3.79
N PRO A 133 -11.64 10.32 -3.51
CA PRO A 133 -10.70 9.55 -2.69
C PRO A 133 -9.33 9.41 -3.36
N GLY A 134 -8.26 9.70 -2.61
CA GLY A 134 -6.88 9.59 -3.04
C GLY A 134 -6.32 8.17 -2.98
N LEU A 135 -4.99 8.06 -3.05
CA LEU A 135 -4.29 6.78 -3.00
C LEU A 135 -4.36 6.13 -1.61
N LEU A 136 -4.38 6.92 -0.53
CA LEU A 136 -4.54 6.41 0.84
C LEU A 136 -5.87 5.68 1.03
N ALA A 137 -6.95 6.23 0.48
CA ALA A 137 -8.25 5.58 0.49
C ALA A 137 -8.23 4.24 -0.24
N LYS A 138 -7.62 4.22 -1.43
CA LYS A 138 -7.49 3.02 -2.27
C LYS A 138 -6.61 1.96 -1.64
N ALA A 139 -5.59 2.37 -0.85
CA ALA A 139 -4.66 1.49 -0.16
C ALA A 139 -5.25 0.90 1.13
N ASN A 140 -6.39 1.40 1.62
CA ASN A 140 -6.99 0.88 2.84
C ASN A 140 -7.18 -0.64 2.76
N ARG A 141 -6.74 -1.36 3.81
CA ARG A 141 -6.70 -2.82 3.91
C ARG A 141 -5.80 -3.50 2.87
N GLY A 142 -4.77 -2.76 2.40
CA GLY A 142 -3.84 -3.24 1.39
C GLY A 142 -2.40 -2.87 1.68
N LEU A 143 -1.61 -2.86 0.61
CA LEU A 143 -0.20 -2.51 0.62
C LEU A 143 0.00 -1.17 -0.10
N LEU A 144 0.74 -0.26 0.50
CA LEU A 144 1.20 0.98 -0.14
C LEU A 144 2.71 0.91 -0.31
N TYR A 145 3.16 0.87 -1.54
CA TYR A 145 4.57 0.79 -1.90
C TYR A 145 5.09 2.15 -2.38
N VAL A 146 6.18 2.59 -1.78
CA VAL A 146 6.90 3.81 -2.14
C VAL A 146 8.29 3.41 -2.62
N ASP A 147 8.53 3.53 -3.90
CA ASP A 147 9.85 3.30 -4.47
C ASP A 147 10.71 4.56 -4.33
N GLU A 148 11.96 4.40 -3.93
CA GLU A 148 12.91 5.50 -3.73
C GLU A 148 12.39 6.60 -2.77
N VAL A 149 12.01 6.20 -1.55
CA VAL A 149 11.45 7.11 -0.51
C VAL A 149 12.35 8.33 -0.26
N ASN A 150 13.66 8.17 -0.42
CA ASN A 150 14.64 9.25 -0.28
C ASN A 150 14.43 10.42 -1.28
N LEU A 151 13.72 10.18 -2.38
CA LEU A 151 13.40 11.19 -3.40
C LEU A 151 12.01 11.80 -3.21
N LEU A 152 11.21 11.29 -2.27
CA LEU A 152 9.88 11.82 -2.00
C LEU A 152 9.99 13.12 -1.16
N ASP A 153 9.03 14.02 -1.38
CA ASP A 153 8.89 15.24 -0.58
C ASP A 153 8.64 14.89 0.90
N ASP A 154 9.34 15.57 1.82
CA ASP A 154 9.25 15.33 3.25
C ASP A 154 7.84 15.39 3.80
N HIS A 155 7.08 16.39 3.35
CA HIS A 155 5.71 16.57 3.77
C HIS A 155 4.84 15.36 3.39
N LEU A 156 5.03 14.80 2.20
CA LEU A 156 4.30 13.59 1.77
C LEU A 156 4.70 12.37 2.61
N VAL A 157 5.98 12.25 2.95
CA VAL A 157 6.45 11.17 3.83
C VAL A 157 5.82 11.29 5.21
N ASP A 158 5.74 12.49 5.77
CA ASP A 158 5.10 12.72 7.07
C ASP A 158 3.61 12.34 7.03
N VAL A 159 2.88 12.75 6.01
CA VAL A 159 1.47 12.38 5.82
C VAL A 159 1.28 10.87 5.71
N LEU A 160 2.16 10.19 4.97
CA LEU A 160 2.14 8.73 4.82
C LEU A 160 2.32 8.02 6.16
N LEU A 161 3.34 8.42 6.91
CA LEU A 161 3.70 7.80 8.18
C LEU A 161 2.64 8.07 9.25
N ASP A 162 2.10 9.28 9.30
CA ASP A 162 1.03 9.65 10.24
C ASP A 162 -0.27 8.89 9.91
N SER A 163 -0.61 8.73 8.63
CA SER A 163 -1.76 7.91 8.20
C SER A 163 -1.56 6.43 8.51
N ALA A 164 -0.36 5.89 8.29
CA ALA A 164 -0.03 4.50 8.61
C ALA A 164 -0.10 4.23 10.12
N ALA A 165 0.37 5.16 10.94
CA ALA A 165 0.35 5.05 12.40
C ALA A 165 -1.06 5.18 12.99
N SER A 166 -1.85 6.15 12.51
CA SER A 166 -3.20 6.40 13.02
C SER A 166 -4.26 5.44 12.45
N GLY A 167 -4.02 4.91 11.25
CA GLY A 167 -5.00 4.15 10.46
C GLY A 167 -6.10 5.01 9.83
N TRP A 168 -5.95 6.33 9.85
CA TRP A 168 -6.91 7.30 9.34
C TRP A 168 -6.23 8.40 8.54
N ASN A 169 -6.92 8.88 7.52
CA ASN A 169 -6.57 10.10 6.80
C ASN A 169 -7.65 11.15 7.00
N THR A 170 -7.23 12.39 7.27
CA THR A 170 -8.14 13.54 7.42
C THR A 170 -7.71 14.62 6.44
N VAL A 171 -8.64 15.05 5.59
CA VAL A 171 -8.44 16.13 4.62
C VAL A 171 -9.30 17.30 5.05
N GLU A 172 -8.66 18.43 5.33
CA GLU A 172 -9.32 19.67 5.73
C GLU A 172 -9.04 20.77 4.72
N ARG A 173 -10.11 21.27 4.08
CA ARG A 173 -10.01 22.40 3.14
C ARG A 173 -11.22 23.30 3.26
N GLU A 174 -11.00 24.60 3.35
CA GLU A 174 -12.03 25.64 3.36
C GLU A 174 -13.21 25.36 4.33
N GLY A 175 -12.88 24.84 5.52
CA GLY A 175 -13.87 24.52 6.54
C GLY A 175 -14.64 23.22 6.32
N ILE A 176 -14.31 22.46 5.26
CA ILE A 176 -14.82 21.10 5.03
C ILE A 176 -13.77 20.11 5.53
N SER A 177 -14.18 19.18 6.41
CA SER A 177 -13.33 18.11 6.93
C SER A 177 -13.90 16.76 6.50
N VAL A 178 -13.08 15.95 5.83
CA VAL A 178 -13.41 14.58 5.45
C VAL A 178 -12.40 13.65 6.09
N ARG A 179 -12.89 12.66 6.81
CA ARG A 179 -12.07 11.63 7.44
C ARG A 179 -12.47 10.26 6.93
N HIS A 180 -11.48 9.46 6.54
CA HIS A 180 -11.70 8.11 6.05
C HIS A 180 -10.65 7.13 6.58
N PRO A 181 -10.95 5.82 6.63
CA PRO A 181 -9.98 4.82 7.03
C PRO A 181 -8.83 4.74 6.02
N ALA A 182 -7.61 4.59 6.53
CA ALA A 182 -6.38 4.48 5.75
C ALA A 182 -5.41 3.52 6.45
N ARG A 183 -5.89 2.33 6.80
CA ARG A 183 -5.07 1.29 7.42
C ARG A 183 -4.44 0.44 6.33
N PHE A 184 -3.15 0.58 6.13
CA PHE A 184 -2.38 -0.13 5.10
C PHE A 184 -1.01 -0.54 5.64
N VAL A 185 -0.38 -1.50 4.98
CA VAL A 185 1.03 -1.83 5.22
C VAL A 185 1.89 -0.91 4.37
N LEU A 186 2.68 -0.06 5.03
CA LEU A 186 3.61 0.83 4.36
C LEU A 186 4.91 0.09 4.04
N ILE A 187 5.30 0.09 2.77
CA ILE A 187 6.56 -0.50 2.31
C ILE A 187 7.33 0.57 1.56
N GLY A 188 8.47 0.98 2.13
CA GLY A 188 9.39 1.90 1.49
C GLY A 188 10.59 1.16 0.91
N SER A 189 11.09 1.60 -0.24
CA SER A 189 12.41 1.20 -0.73
C SER A 189 13.33 2.40 -0.86
N GLY A 190 14.63 2.16 -0.71
CA GLY A 190 15.67 3.14 -0.90
C GLY A 190 16.93 2.52 -1.50
N ASN A 191 17.70 3.34 -2.21
CA ASN A 191 19.01 2.98 -2.70
C ASN A 191 20.05 3.88 -2.00
N PRO A 192 21.00 3.31 -1.25
CA PRO A 192 22.05 4.09 -0.58
C PRO A 192 22.89 4.95 -1.53
N GLU A 193 23.02 4.55 -2.80
CA GLU A 193 23.76 5.29 -3.82
C GLU A 193 23.06 6.58 -4.28
N GLU A 194 21.74 6.68 -4.11
CA GLU A 194 20.92 7.82 -4.57
C GLU A 194 20.72 8.91 -3.51
N GLY A 195 21.30 8.72 -2.35
CA GLY A 195 21.26 9.65 -1.25
C GLY A 195 21.07 8.95 0.09
N GLU A 196 21.58 9.57 1.13
CA GLU A 196 21.39 9.08 2.49
C GLU A 196 19.92 9.27 2.90
N LEU A 197 19.32 8.21 3.42
CA LEU A 197 18.05 8.31 4.11
C LEU A 197 18.24 9.15 5.37
N ARG A 198 17.36 10.12 5.56
CA ARG A 198 17.36 10.92 6.78
C ARG A 198 17.12 9.99 7.97
N PRO A 199 17.92 10.08 9.04
CA PRO A 199 17.73 9.24 10.22
C PRO A 199 16.30 9.31 10.78
N GLN A 200 15.72 10.51 10.77
CA GLN A 200 14.35 10.76 11.25
C GLN A 200 13.28 9.98 10.47
N LEU A 201 13.55 9.65 9.22
CA LEU A 201 12.66 8.86 8.39
C LEU A 201 12.77 7.37 8.73
N LEU A 202 13.99 6.88 8.93
CA LEU A 202 14.23 5.50 9.34
C LEU A 202 13.61 5.19 10.71
N ASP A 203 13.70 6.12 11.65
CA ASP A 203 13.17 5.97 13.01
C ASP A 203 11.63 5.84 13.04
N ARG A 204 10.95 6.26 11.99
CA ARG A 204 9.48 6.17 11.89
C ARG A 204 8.99 4.87 11.26
N PHE A 205 9.85 4.14 10.54
CA PHE A 205 9.52 2.79 10.08
C PHE A 205 9.75 1.79 11.21
N GLY A 206 8.79 0.91 11.42
CA GLY A 206 8.89 -0.10 12.48
C GLY A 206 9.98 -1.15 12.22
N MET A 207 10.33 -1.37 10.95
CA MET A 207 11.40 -2.29 10.55
C MET A 207 12.23 -1.71 9.42
N SER A 208 13.54 -2.02 9.43
CA SER A 208 14.46 -1.70 8.34
C SER A 208 15.27 -2.95 7.98
N VAL A 209 15.40 -3.21 6.68
CA VAL A 209 16.12 -4.38 6.15
C VAL A 209 17.07 -3.95 5.05
N GLU A 210 18.29 -4.46 5.09
CA GLU A 210 19.28 -4.28 4.03
C GLU A 210 19.28 -5.47 3.09
N VAL A 211 19.08 -5.22 1.79
CA VAL A 211 19.04 -6.22 0.74
C VAL A 211 20.29 -6.13 -0.12
N ARG A 212 21.01 -7.25 -0.22
CA ARG A 212 22.22 -7.36 -1.02
C ARG A 212 22.02 -8.31 -2.19
N THR A 213 22.76 -8.09 -3.26
CA THR A 213 22.77 -9.02 -4.40
C THR A 213 23.32 -10.38 -3.96
N VAL A 214 22.56 -11.44 -4.23
CA VAL A 214 23.02 -12.82 -3.98
C VAL A 214 24.19 -13.12 -4.90
N ARG A 215 25.34 -13.41 -4.34
CA ARG A 215 26.58 -13.73 -5.09
C ARG A 215 26.94 -15.23 -5.02
N GLU A 216 26.21 -16.02 -4.27
CA GLU A 216 26.47 -17.44 -4.13
C GLU A 216 26.02 -18.19 -5.39
N ALA A 217 27.02 -18.73 -6.12
CA ALA A 217 26.76 -19.47 -7.38
C ALA A 217 25.77 -20.62 -7.19
N CYS A 218 25.84 -21.33 -6.08
CA CYS A 218 24.93 -22.45 -5.78
C CYS A 218 23.47 -22.00 -5.72
N LEU A 219 23.18 -20.87 -5.11
CA LEU A 219 21.83 -20.32 -5.01
C LEU A 219 21.33 -19.80 -6.37
N LEU A 220 22.21 -19.21 -7.17
CA LEU A 220 21.86 -18.69 -8.49
C LEU A 220 21.51 -19.80 -9.48
N TYR A 221 22.19 -20.95 -9.41
CA TYR A 221 21.94 -22.08 -10.31
C TYR A 221 20.76 -22.97 -9.89
N THR A 222 20.35 -22.92 -8.63
CA THR A 222 19.17 -23.66 -8.14
C THR A 222 17.87 -22.86 -8.26
N SER A 223 17.97 -21.55 -8.54
CA SER A 223 16.81 -20.71 -8.77
C SER A 223 16.23 -20.96 -10.16
N PRO A 224 14.90 -21.18 -10.29
CA PRO A 224 14.28 -21.22 -11.59
C PRO A 224 14.47 -19.86 -12.28
N SER A 225 14.97 -19.88 -13.52
CA SER A 225 15.04 -18.67 -14.33
C SER A 225 13.62 -18.12 -14.56
N PRO A 226 13.43 -16.80 -14.62
CA PRO A 226 12.15 -16.24 -15.05
C PRO A 226 11.64 -16.85 -16.38
N ARG A 227 12.56 -17.28 -17.27
CA ARG A 227 12.23 -17.94 -18.53
C ARG A 227 11.66 -19.36 -18.33
N ASP A 228 12.12 -20.09 -17.31
CA ASP A 228 11.66 -21.45 -17.03
C ASP A 228 10.22 -21.47 -16.50
N LEU A 229 9.80 -20.39 -15.81
CA LEU A 229 8.44 -20.22 -15.30
C LEU A 229 7.42 -19.89 -16.41
N TYR A 230 7.89 -19.51 -17.61
CA TYR A 230 7.02 -19.21 -18.75
C TYR A 230 6.84 -20.37 -19.72
N GLN A 231 7.50 -21.52 -19.50
CA GLN A 231 7.45 -22.69 -20.38
C GLN A 231 6.47 -23.79 -19.94
N SER A 232 5.79 -23.63 -18.80
CA SER A 232 4.80 -24.56 -18.26
C SER A 232 3.37 -24.06 -18.40
#